data_e114c9fc6f86a2c780c4ed852bbfff96
#
_entry.id   e114c9fc6f86a2c780c4ed852bbfff96
#
_cell.length_a   1.000
_cell.length_b   1.000
_cell.length_c   1.000
_cell.angle_alpha   90.00
_cell.angle_beta   90.00
_cell.angle_gamma   90.00
#
_symmetry.space_group_name_H-M   'P 1'
#
loop_
_entity.id
_entity.type
_entity.pdbx_description
1 polymer ?
#
loop_
_entity_poly.entity_id
_entity_poly.type
_entity_poly.pdbx_seq_one_letter_code
_entity_poly.pdbx_strand_id
1 'polypeptide(L)'
;MPDEKIDRIEDKIPISPPLKVLDFRTISKGFGWWSAVVLIESWGNRRLCLYLWQKSDTGWKRKQKYTIHSQERWRLISESVDELIEELQ
;
A
#
# COMPACT_ATOMS: atom_id res chain seq x y z
N MET A 1 -17.23 0.24 14.78
CA MET A 1 -18.16 0.44 13.67
C MET A 1 -18.36 -0.85 12.92
N PRO A 2 -19.58 -1.36 12.88
CA PRO A 2 -19.84 -2.64 12.19
C PRO A 2 -19.46 -2.62 10.71
N ASP A 3 -19.76 -1.51 10.04
CA ASP A 3 -19.48 -1.42 8.60
C ASP A 3 -18.00 -1.52 8.30
N GLU A 4 -17.19 -0.91 9.16
CA GLU A 4 -15.75 -0.95 8.96
C GLU A 4 -15.20 -2.35 9.11
N LYS A 5 -15.75 -3.11 10.07
CA LYS A 5 -15.31 -4.48 10.27
C LYS A 5 -15.66 -5.35 9.09
N ILE A 6 -16.86 -5.16 8.55
CA ILE A 6 -17.32 -5.93 7.41
C ILE A 6 -16.42 -5.65 6.21
N ASP A 7 -16.11 -4.38 5.98
CA ASP A 7 -15.27 -4.00 4.85
C ASP A 7 -13.88 -4.60 4.98
N ARG A 8 -13.33 -4.61 6.19
CA ARG A 8 -12.00 -5.19 6.39
C ARG A 8 -11.98 -6.69 6.19
N ILE A 9 -13.08 -7.36 6.51
CA ILE A 9 -13.18 -8.79 6.30
C ILE A 9 -13.26 -9.10 4.82
N GLU A 10 -14.04 -8.34 4.08
CA GLU A 10 -14.26 -8.59 2.67
C GLU A 10 -13.08 -8.18 1.81
N ASP A 11 -12.41 -7.09 2.19
CA ASP A 11 -11.35 -6.52 1.38
C ASP A 11 -10.00 -6.74 2.04
N LYS A 12 -9.53 -7.95 1.91
CA LYS A 12 -8.18 -8.28 2.38
C LYS A 12 -7.17 -7.71 1.43
N ILE A 13 -6.00 -7.37 1.96
CA ILE A 13 -4.89 -6.92 1.13
C ILE A 13 -4.65 -7.95 0.02
N PRO A 14 -4.72 -7.53 -1.24
CA PRO A 14 -4.60 -8.47 -2.36
C PRO A 14 -3.14 -8.78 -2.68
N ILE A 15 -2.48 -9.46 -1.77
CA ILE A 15 -1.09 -9.89 -1.92
C ILE A 15 -1.05 -11.38 -1.66
N SER A 16 -0.46 -12.11 -2.61
CA SER A 16 -0.48 -13.56 -2.59
C SER A 16 0.87 -14.14 -2.18
N PRO A 17 0.88 -15.36 -1.66
CA PRO A 17 2.14 -16.07 -1.44
C PRO A 17 3.00 -16.07 -2.70
N PRO A 18 4.32 -16.08 -2.57
CA PRO A 18 5.09 -16.32 -1.36
C PRO A 18 5.28 -15.08 -0.47
N LEU A 19 4.71 -13.95 -0.86
CA LEU A 19 4.80 -12.76 -0.03
C LEU A 19 3.85 -12.89 1.15
N LYS A 20 4.33 -12.52 2.34
CA LYS A 20 3.54 -12.60 3.57
C LYS A 20 3.33 -11.19 4.08
N VAL A 21 2.07 -10.80 4.26
CA VAL A 21 1.74 -9.49 4.80
C VAL A 21 1.85 -9.55 6.31
N LEU A 22 2.75 -8.75 6.87
CA LEU A 22 2.93 -8.67 8.31
C LEU A 22 2.03 -7.60 8.92
N ASP A 23 1.89 -6.48 8.21
CA ASP A 23 1.07 -5.36 8.67
C ASP A 23 0.86 -4.41 7.51
N PHE A 24 -0.13 -3.54 7.62
CA PHE A 24 -0.35 -2.55 6.57
C PHE A 24 -1.15 -1.37 7.12
N ARG A 25 -1.08 -0.26 6.39
CA ARG A 25 -1.86 0.93 6.68
C ARG A 25 -2.46 1.42 5.37
N THR A 26 -3.77 1.50 5.30
CA THR A 26 -4.45 2.02 4.13
C THR A 26 -4.27 3.54 4.06
N ILE A 27 -3.85 4.03 2.90
CA ILE A 27 -3.73 5.46 2.65
C ILE A 27 -5.07 6.01 2.15
N SER A 28 -5.64 5.33 1.15
CA SER A 28 -6.93 5.72 0.63
C SER A 28 -7.61 4.50 0.01
N LYS A 29 -8.94 4.53 0.02
CA LYS A 29 -9.70 3.43 -0.57
C LYS A 29 -11.07 3.95 -0.96
N GLY A 30 -11.38 3.92 -2.26
CA GLY A 30 -12.65 4.40 -2.76
C GLY A 30 -12.61 4.55 -4.26
N PHE A 31 -13.81 4.57 -4.85
CA PHE A 31 -13.98 4.78 -6.29
C PHE A 31 -13.16 3.78 -7.12
N GLY A 32 -13.05 2.56 -6.60
CA GLY A 32 -12.34 1.52 -7.34
C GLY A 32 -10.83 1.55 -7.19
N TRP A 33 -10.30 2.35 -6.27
CA TRP A 33 -8.87 2.44 -6.02
C TRP A 33 -8.54 2.18 -4.57
N TRP A 34 -7.38 1.61 -4.33
CA TRP A 34 -6.91 1.30 -2.98
C TRP A 34 -5.42 1.50 -2.93
N SER A 35 -4.93 2.37 -2.05
CA SER A 35 -3.50 2.53 -1.85
C SER A 35 -3.16 2.28 -0.38
N ALA A 36 -2.01 1.68 -0.15
CA ALA A 36 -1.61 1.30 1.19
C ALA A 36 -0.11 1.19 1.30
N VAL A 37 0.36 1.37 2.53
CA VAL A 37 1.73 1.06 2.90
C VAL A 37 1.69 -0.34 3.51
N VAL A 38 2.49 -1.26 3.00
CA VAL A 38 2.42 -2.66 3.40
C VAL A 38 3.81 -3.16 3.81
N LEU A 39 3.87 -3.78 4.98
CA LEU A 39 5.07 -4.45 5.44
C LEU A 39 4.96 -5.91 5.05
N ILE A 40 5.84 -6.36 4.18
CA ILE A 40 5.82 -7.75 3.70
C ILE A 40 7.10 -8.46 4.06
N GLU A 41 7.01 -9.77 4.06
CA GLU A 41 8.15 -10.63 4.31
C GLU A 41 8.19 -11.74 3.26
N SER A 42 9.37 -12.01 2.72
CA SER A 42 9.57 -13.17 1.87
C SER A 42 11.00 -13.63 2.06
N TRP A 43 11.16 -14.96 2.16
CA TRP A 43 12.48 -15.57 2.31
C TRP A 43 13.26 -14.97 3.48
N GLY A 44 12.55 -14.64 4.57
CA GLY A 44 13.19 -14.09 5.76
C GLY A 44 13.56 -12.63 5.69
N ASN A 45 13.26 -11.95 4.60
CA ASN A 45 13.57 -10.53 4.43
C ASN A 45 12.29 -9.72 4.49
N ARG A 46 12.35 -8.61 5.22
CA ARG A 46 11.22 -7.69 5.33
C ARG A 46 11.40 -6.52 4.39
N ARG A 47 10.29 -6.09 3.81
CA ARG A 47 10.27 -4.94 2.90
C ARG A 47 9.05 -4.09 3.19
N LEU A 48 9.22 -2.79 3.00
CA LEU A 48 8.12 -1.85 3.14
C LEU A 48 7.80 -1.31 1.76
N CYS A 49 6.54 -1.44 1.35
CA CYS A 49 6.15 -1.09 -0.01
C CYS A 49 4.92 -0.21 -0.03
N LEU A 50 4.89 0.68 -1.01
CA LEU A 50 3.70 1.45 -1.34
C LEU A 50 2.98 0.73 -2.47
N TYR A 51 1.72 0.40 -2.25
CA TYR A 51 0.91 -0.33 -3.22
C TYR A 51 -0.23 0.52 -3.72
N LEU A 52 -0.59 0.31 -4.98
CA LEU A 52 -1.79 0.88 -5.55
C LEU A 52 -2.51 -0.22 -6.33
N TRP A 53 -3.78 -0.43 -6.01
CA TRP A 53 -4.62 -1.41 -6.68
C TRP A 53 -5.82 -0.73 -7.30
N GLN A 54 -6.32 -1.33 -8.38
CA GLN A 54 -7.56 -0.91 -9.02
C GLN A 54 -8.51 -2.09 -9.04
N LYS A 55 -9.77 -1.84 -8.72
CA LYS A 55 -10.80 -2.88 -8.75
C LYS A 55 -11.15 -3.24 -10.17
N SER A 56 -11.28 -4.54 -10.42
CA SER A 56 -11.69 -5.07 -11.70
C SER A 56 -12.77 -6.11 -11.47
N ASP A 57 -13.29 -6.67 -12.58
CA ASP A 57 -14.32 -7.69 -12.47
C ASP A 57 -13.87 -8.92 -11.71
N THR A 58 -12.58 -9.19 -11.73
CA THR A 58 -12.02 -10.37 -11.09
C THR A 58 -11.34 -10.08 -9.75
N GLY A 59 -11.49 -8.87 -9.25
CA GLY A 59 -10.89 -8.49 -7.97
C GLY A 59 -9.95 -7.31 -8.13
N TRP A 60 -9.08 -7.15 -7.13
CA TRP A 60 -8.14 -6.05 -7.12
C TRP A 60 -6.92 -6.38 -7.96
N LYS A 61 -6.54 -5.47 -8.85
CA LYS A 61 -5.39 -5.63 -9.74
C LYS A 61 -4.33 -4.62 -9.33
N ARG A 62 -3.10 -5.10 -9.14
CA ARG A 62 -2.00 -4.21 -8.77
C ARG A 62 -1.63 -3.32 -9.94
N LYS A 63 -1.61 -2.02 -9.71
CA LYS A 63 -1.21 -1.04 -10.70
C LYS A 63 0.19 -0.51 -10.46
N GLN A 64 0.55 -0.34 -9.18
CA GLN A 64 1.87 0.19 -8.83
C GLN A 64 2.36 -0.46 -7.54
N LYS A 65 3.66 -0.59 -7.45
CA LYS A 65 4.34 -1.07 -6.26
C LYS A 65 5.69 -0.39 -6.20
N TYR A 66 5.97 0.27 -5.10
CA TYR A 66 7.27 0.90 -4.89
C TYR A 66 7.85 0.43 -3.56
N THR A 67 9.04 -0.15 -3.61
CA THR A 67 9.71 -0.64 -2.41
C THR A 67 10.56 0.45 -1.81
N ILE A 68 10.37 0.69 -0.51
CA ILE A 68 11.16 1.64 0.25
C ILE A 68 12.27 0.83 0.91
N HIS A 69 13.50 1.01 0.43
CA HIS A 69 14.60 0.14 0.80
C HIS A 69 15.20 0.44 2.17
N SER A 70 15.02 1.66 2.69
CA SER A 70 15.64 2.04 3.95
C SER A 70 14.98 3.30 4.49
N GLN A 71 15.25 3.59 5.76
CA GLN A 71 14.79 4.84 6.35
C GLN A 71 15.39 6.04 5.64
N GLU A 72 16.65 5.91 5.22
CA GLU A 72 17.31 6.98 4.49
C GLU A 72 16.61 7.27 3.18
N ARG A 73 16.23 6.22 2.44
CA ARG A 73 15.51 6.41 1.18
C ARG A 73 14.18 7.10 1.43
N TRP A 74 13.48 6.70 2.48
CA TRP A 74 12.21 7.34 2.79
C TRP A 74 12.39 8.79 3.17
N ARG A 75 13.45 9.12 3.91
CA ARG A 75 13.72 10.51 4.27
C ARG A 75 13.91 11.36 3.02
N LEU A 76 14.65 10.85 2.05
CA LEU A 76 14.88 11.59 0.81
C LEU A 76 13.58 11.77 0.03
N ILE A 77 12.76 10.73 -0.04
CA ILE A 77 11.48 10.80 -0.73
C ILE A 77 10.57 11.82 -0.05
N SER A 78 10.45 11.74 1.26
CA SER A 78 9.53 12.63 1.98
C SER A 78 9.97 14.08 1.90
N GLU A 79 11.27 14.33 1.98
CA GLU A 79 11.77 15.70 1.83
C GLU A 79 11.47 16.25 0.45
N SER A 80 11.68 15.44 -0.58
CA SER A 80 11.38 15.86 -1.96
C SER A 80 9.90 16.14 -2.15
N VAL A 81 9.07 15.26 -1.59
CA VAL A 81 7.62 15.45 -1.67
C VAL A 81 7.21 16.73 -0.95
N ASP A 82 7.78 16.96 0.24
CA ASP A 82 7.45 18.16 1.00
C ASP A 82 7.80 19.44 0.23
N GLU A 83 8.90 19.41 -0.55
CA GLU A 83 9.30 20.57 -1.32
C GLU A 83 8.37 20.84 -2.49
N LEU A 84 7.81 19.79 -3.07
CA LEU A 84 7.06 19.91 -4.31
C LEU A 84 5.56 19.85 -4.14
N ILE A 85 5.09 19.40 -2.96
CA ILE A 85 3.67 19.10 -2.76
C ILE A 85 2.79 20.36 -2.95
N GLU A 86 3.31 21.51 -2.64
CA GLU A 86 2.55 22.74 -2.76
C GLU A 86 2.23 23.06 -4.21
N GLU A 87 3.00 22.51 -5.15
CA GLU A 87 2.76 22.75 -6.57
C GLU A 87 1.53 22.01 -7.08
N LEU A 88 0.96 21.12 -6.28
CA LEU A 88 -0.26 20.43 -6.66
C LEU A 88 -1.49 21.32 -6.64
N GLN A 89 -1.40 22.45 -6.02
CA GLN A 89 -2.56 23.35 -5.84
C GLN A 89 -2.96 24.04 -7.12
#